data_639664d99bcf184fb9cb7e15d18531b7
#
_entry.id   639664d99bcf184fb9cb7e15d18531b7
#
_cell.length_a   1.000
_cell.length_b   1.000
_cell.length_c   1.000
_cell.angle_alpha   90.00
_cell.angle_beta   90.00
_cell.angle_gamma   90.00
#
_symmetry.space_group_name_H-M   'P 1'
#
loop_
_entity.id
_entity.type
_entity.pdbx_description
1 polymer ?
#
loop_
_entity_poly.entity_id
_entity_poly.type
_entity_poly.pdbx_seq_one_letter_code
_entity_poly.pdbx_strand_id
1 'polypeptide(L)'
;MKNKRPLILISNDDGYDAKGLNSLVEMLRDLAEIVVCAPDSPRSGYSCAFSATMPLRLELRCEEEGLQVWSCNGTPVDCVKMALGNILTRRPDMVIGGINHGDNASVNTHYSGTMGVTLEGCMKYIPSVAFSLCDHDPDADFSLMTTVVRYVTKRVLDEGLPVGVCLNINFPVVEKYNGVKVCRMTKGTWAGETVRCVHPRGYDYFWMVGKYETDEPDAEDTDNWALRHGYVAITPTQIDVTNYPMIEKMKTWEFPV
;
A
#
# COMPACT_ATOMS: atom_id res chain seq x y z
N MET A 1 22.43 19.77 -18.43
CA MET A 1 21.32 18.83 -18.67
C MET A 1 20.08 19.43 -18.01
N LYS A 2 18.96 19.65 -18.72
CA LYS A 2 17.71 20.08 -18.07
C LYS A 2 17.37 19.01 -17.04
N ASN A 3 17.21 19.37 -15.77
CA ASN A 3 16.74 18.44 -14.74
C ASN A 3 15.39 17.86 -15.23
N LYS A 4 15.42 16.60 -15.63
CA LYS A 4 14.18 15.88 -16.04
C LYS A 4 13.32 15.76 -14.78
N ARG A 5 12.03 16.09 -14.88
CA ARG A 5 11.11 15.91 -13.75
C ARG A 5 11.17 14.45 -13.26
N PRO A 6 11.08 14.19 -11.96
CA PRO A 6 10.96 12.84 -11.46
C PRO A 6 9.76 12.11 -12.08
N LEU A 7 9.83 10.80 -12.26
CA LEU A 7 8.74 9.97 -12.71
C LEU A 7 8.24 9.11 -11.57
N ILE A 8 6.97 9.21 -11.23
CA ILE A 8 6.32 8.42 -10.20
C ILE A 8 5.31 7.47 -10.84
N LEU A 9 5.42 6.17 -10.51
CA LEU A 9 4.38 5.20 -10.80
C LEU A 9 3.45 5.11 -9.60
N ILE A 10 2.15 5.29 -9.82
CA ILE A 10 1.10 5.18 -8.79
C ILE A 10 0.18 4.01 -9.13
N SER A 11 -0.19 3.25 -8.11
CA SER A 11 -1.22 2.20 -8.18
C SER A 11 -1.96 2.09 -6.84
N ASN A 12 -3.07 1.34 -6.82
CA ASN A 12 -3.85 1.05 -5.62
C ASN A 12 -4.58 -0.29 -5.77
N ASP A 13 -5.43 -0.64 -4.83
CA ASP A 13 -6.36 -1.78 -4.89
C ASP A 13 -7.85 -1.38 -4.96
N ASP A 14 -8.16 -0.08 -4.82
CA ASP A 14 -9.54 0.42 -4.92
C ASP A 14 -10.03 0.64 -6.36
N GLY A 15 -9.09 0.78 -7.31
CA GLY A 15 -9.37 1.00 -8.73
C GLY A 15 -8.80 2.32 -9.28
N TYR A 16 -8.70 2.39 -10.63
CA TYR A 16 -8.07 3.52 -11.33
C TYR A 16 -8.85 4.86 -11.17
N ASP A 17 -10.13 4.82 -10.87
CA ASP A 17 -11.03 5.96 -10.69
C ASP A 17 -11.33 6.26 -9.21
N ALA A 18 -10.71 5.53 -8.27
CA ALA A 18 -10.91 5.72 -6.84
C ALA A 18 -10.51 7.13 -6.38
N LYS A 19 -11.31 7.70 -5.46
CA LYS A 19 -11.12 9.05 -4.94
C LYS A 19 -9.75 9.24 -4.28
N GLY A 20 -9.30 8.26 -3.51
CA GLY A 20 -7.98 8.29 -2.85
C GLY A 20 -6.82 8.36 -3.85
N LEU A 21 -6.88 7.58 -4.94
CA LEU A 21 -5.88 7.61 -6.00
C LEU A 21 -5.86 8.96 -6.72
N ASN A 22 -7.03 9.48 -7.09
CA ASN A 22 -7.14 10.78 -7.76
C ASN A 22 -6.65 11.92 -6.85
N SER A 23 -6.95 11.86 -5.55
CA SER A 23 -6.43 12.82 -4.56
C SER A 23 -4.90 12.78 -4.48
N LEU A 24 -4.30 11.58 -4.52
CA LEU A 24 -2.84 11.42 -4.53
C LEU A 24 -2.20 12.03 -5.79
N VAL A 25 -2.79 11.81 -6.95
CA VAL A 25 -2.35 12.41 -8.23
C VAL A 25 -2.36 13.93 -8.11
N GLU A 26 -3.46 14.53 -7.63
CA GLU A 26 -3.56 15.99 -7.48
C GLU A 26 -2.55 16.55 -6.47
N MET A 27 -2.24 15.83 -5.40
CA MET A 27 -1.23 16.25 -4.43
C MET A 27 0.19 16.28 -5.01
N LEU A 28 0.48 15.51 -6.08
CA LEU A 28 1.84 15.26 -6.57
C LEU A 28 2.10 15.74 -8.00
N ARG A 29 1.06 16.07 -8.79
CA ARG A 29 1.19 16.39 -10.22
C ARG A 29 2.08 17.59 -10.57
N ASP A 30 2.30 18.51 -9.62
CA ASP A 30 3.23 19.63 -9.78
C ASP A 30 4.69 19.24 -9.45
N LEU A 31 4.91 18.15 -8.70
CA LEU A 31 6.23 17.68 -8.29
C LEU A 31 6.88 16.73 -9.31
N ALA A 32 6.09 15.91 -9.99
CA ALA A 32 6.58 14.81 -10.81
C ALA A 32 5.76 14.61 -12.11
N GLU A 33 6.34 13.91 -13.08
CA GLU A 33 5.58 13.19 -14.10
C GLU A 33 4.93 11.98 -13.43
N ILE A 34 3.64 11.74 -13.67
CA ILE A 34 2.88 10.68 -13.05
C ILE A 34 2.37 9.69 -14.08
N VAL A 35 2.61 8.42 -13.86
CA VAL A 35 1.93 7.33 -14.55
C VAL A 35 1.14 6.55 -13.51
N VAL A 36 -0.16 6.46 -13.71
CA VAL A 36 -1.06 5.60 -12.97
C VAL A 36 -1.26 4.32 -13.75
N CYS A 37 -1.14 3.17 -13.10
CA CYS A 37 -1.64 1.90 -13.60
C CYS A 37 -2.31 1.18 -12.43
N ALA A 38 -3.64 1.06 -12.46
CA ALA A 38 -4.42 0.54 -11.36
C ALA A 38 -5.49 -0.45 -11.85
N PRO A 39 -6.05 -1.30 -10.97
CA PRO A 39 -7.09 -2.25 -11.34
C PRO A 39 -8.32 -1.56 -11.93
N ASP A 40 -9.01 -2.26 -12.85
CA ASP A 40 -10.27 -1.81 -13.44
C ASP A 40 -11.47 -1.93 -12.48
N SER A 41 -11.28 -2.59 -11.36
CA SER A 41 -12.28 -2.81 -10.31
C SER A 41 -11.59 -3.08 -8.97
N PRO A 42 -12.26 -2.87 -7.83
CA PRO A 42 -11.67 -3.09 -6.50
C PRO A 42 -11.08 -4.50 -6.32
N ARG A 43 -9.90 -4.56 -5.70
CA ARG A 43 -9.11 -5.76 -5.41
C ARG A 43 -8.64 -5.80 -3.94
N SER A 44 -9.49 -5.36 -3.01
CA SER A 44 -9.16 -5.38 -1.58
C SER A 44 -8.84 -6.80 -1.09
N GLY A 45 -7.83 -6.95 -0.26
CA GLY A 45 -7.42 -8.24 0.30
C GLY A 45 -6.55 -9.12 -0.63
N TYR A 46 -6.15 -8.63 -1.80
CA TYR A 46 -5.32 -9.42 -2.75
C TYR A 46 -3.84 -9.46 -2.39
N SER A 47 -3.38 -8.65 -1.43
CA SER A 47 -1.97 -8.69 -0.98
C SER A 47 -0.97 -8.58 -2.16
N CYS A 48 0.03 -9.47 -2.17
CA CYS A 48 1.03 -9.59 -3.24
C CYS A 48 0.65 -10.59 -4.34
N ALA A 49 -0.63 -10.95 -4.48
CA ALA A 49 -1.08 -11.87 -5.52
C ALA A 49 -0.82 -11.29 -6.92
N PHE A 50 -0.46 -12.17 -7.86
CA PHE A 50 -0.33 -11.84 -9.28
C PHE A 50 -1.00 -12.90 -10.16
N SER A 51 -1.38 -12.50 -11.38
CA SER A 51 -2.10 -13.37 -12.33
C SER A 51 -1.13 -14.20 -13.16
N ALA A 52 -0.88 -15.45 -12.73
CA ALA A 52 0.00 -16.36 -13.44
C ALA A 52 -0.68 -17.10 -14.61
N THR A 53 -2.02 -17.21 -14.61
CA THR A 53 -2.78 -18.09 -15.50
C THR A 53 -3.85 -17.37 -16.33
N MET A 54 -3.98 -16.06 -16.17
CA MET A 54 -4.97 -15.24 -16.92
C MET A 54 -4.27 -14.17 -17.74
N PRO A 55 -4.74 -13.89 -18.96
CA PRO A 55 -4.20 -12.81 -19.77
C PRO A 55 -4.57 -11.45 -19.16
N LEU A 56 -3.60 -10.54 -19.14
CA LEU A 56 -3.77 -9.18 -18.68
C LEU A 56 -4.01 -8.25 -19.87
N ARG A 57 -4.87 -7.25 -19.66
CA ARG A 57 -5.17 -6.20 -20.63
C ARG A 57 -5.00 -4.83 -19.99
N LEU A 58 -4.33 -3.95 -20.71
CA LEU A 58 -4.17 -2.54 -20.37
C LEU A 58 -5.12 -1.68 -21.23
N GLU A 59 -5.66 -0.65 -20.62
CA GLU A 59 -6.49 0.33 -21.32
C GLU A 59 -6.10 1.74 -20.85
N LEU A 60 -5.72 2.61 -21.80
CA LEU A 60 -5.44 4.02 -21.52
C LEU A 60 -6.76 4.74 -21.23
N ARG A 61 -6.88 5.35 -20.08
CA ARG A 61 -8.07 6.05 -19.59
C ARG A 61 -7.96 7.56 -19.72
N CYS A 62 -6.77 8.09 -19.48
CA CYS A 62 -6.49 9.52 -19.59
C CYS A 62 -5.03 9.73 -19.98
N GLU A 63 -4.80 10.74 -20.82
CA GLU A 63 -3.48 11.23 -21.17
C GLU A 63 -3.50 12.77 -21.22
N GLU A 64 -2.69 13.36 -20.34
CA GLU A 64 -2.50 14.81 -20.23
C GLU A 64 -1.02 15.12 -20.09
N GLU A 65 -0.65 16.40 -20.19
CA GLU A 65 0.74 16.81 -19.96
C GLU A 65 1.21 16.41 -18.53
N GLY A 66 2.18 15.53 -18.47
CA GLY A 66 2.75 15.02 -17.22
C GLY A 66 1.90 14.01 -16.45
N LEU A 67 0.80 13.49 -17.06
CA LEU A 67 -0.07 12.45 -16.45
C LEU A 67 -0.54 11.44 -17.50
N GLN A 68 -0.36 10.16 -17.21
CA GLN A 68 -1.04 9.07 -17.91
C GLN A 68 -1.78 8.20 -16.89
N VAL A 69 -3.03 7.81 -17.18
CA VAL A 69 -3.83 6.90 -16.35
C VAL A 69 -4.20 5.67 -17.17
N TRP A 70 -3.80 4.51 -16.69
CA TRP A 70 -4.07 3.21 -17.28
C TRP A 70 -4.87 2.35 -16.31
N SER A 71 -5.83 1.59 -16.81
CA SER A 71 -6.46 0.51 -16.08
C SER A 71 -5.95 -0.85 -16.53
N CYS A 72 -5.96 -1.81 -15.61
CA CYS A 72 -5.60 -3.22 -15.85
C CYS A 72 -6.65 -4.12 -15.23
N ASN A 73 -7.00 -5.23 -15.90
CA ASN A 73 -7.91 -6.24 -15.35
C ASN A 73 -7.26 -7.19 -14.34
N GLY A 74 -6.02 -6.92 -13.94
CA GLY A 74 -5.24 -7.70 -12.99
C GLY A 74 -5.32 -7.20 -11.55
N THR A 75 -4.42 -7.73 -10.73
CA THR A 75 -4.21 -7.33 -9.34
C THR A 75 -3.40 -6.01 -9.27
N PRO A 76 -3.31 -5.38 -8.09
CA PRO A 76 -2.41 -4.24 -7.89
C PRO A 76 -0.94 -4.54 -8.27
N VAL A 77 -0.45 -5.72 -7.93
CA VAL A 77 0.90 -6.19 -8.30
C VAL A 77 1.05 -6.36 -9.81
N ASP A 78 0.01 -6.90 -10.48
CA ASP A 78 0.01 -6.98 -11.95
C ASP A 78 0.10 -5.60 -12.58
N CYS A 79 -0.61 -4.62 -12.03
CA CYS A 79 -0.57 -3.23 -12.52
C CYS A 79 0.85 -2.65 -12.48
N VAL A 80 1.59 -2.86 -11.38
CA VAL A 80 2.98 -2.43 -11.27
C VAL A 80 3.86 -3.15 -12.31
N LYS A 81 3.72 -4.48 -12.43
CA LYS A 81 4.49 -5.29 -13.42
C LYS A 81 4.19 -4.86 -14.84
N MET A 82 2.92 -4.65 -15.17
CA MET A 82 2.49 -4.22 -16.50
C MET A 82 2.99 -2.82 -16.83
N ALA A 83 2.95 -1.90 -15.86
CA ALA A 83 3.48 -0.53 -16.05
C ALA A 83 4.98 -0.56 -16.31
N LEU A 84 5.76 -1.28 -15.49
CA LEU A 84 7.20 -1.38 -15.62
C LEU A 84 7.64 -2.04 -16.93
N GLY A 85 6.88 -3.03 -17.41
CA GLY A 85 7.25 -3.81 -18.61
C GLY A 85 6.69 -3.26 -19.91
N ASN A 86 5.60 -2.50 -19.93
CA ASN A 86 4.85 -2.22 -21.15
C ASN A 86 4.42 -0.74 -21.32
N ILE A 87 4.39 0.06 -20.26
CA ILE A 87 3.93 1.45 -20.32
C ILE A 87 5.12 2.41 -20.21
N LEU A 88 5.95 2.20 -19.20
CA LEU A 88 7.02 3.12 -18.86
C LEU A 88 8.20 3.01 -19.86
N THR A 89 8.62 4.14 -20.40
CA THR A 89 9.80 4.21 -21.30
C THR A 89 11.13 4.37 -20.55
N ARG A 90 11.06 4.62 -19.24
CA ARG A 90 12.21 4.72 -18.32
C ARG A 90 11.82 4.17 -16.96
N ARG A 91 12.81 3.77 -16.19
CA ARG A 91 12.59 3.36 -14.79
C ARG A 91 11.98 4.53 -14.01
N PRO A 92 10.91 4.32 -13.22
CA PRO A 92 10.40 5.36 -12.35
C PRO A 92 11.36 5.61 -11.20
N ASP A 93 11.37 6.84 -10.72
CA ASP A 93 12.19 7.27 -9.59
C ASP A 93 11.53 6.83 -8.26
N MET A 94 10.22 6.54 -8.29
CA MET A 94 9.46 6.11 -7.12
C MET A 94 8.22 5.32 -7.53
N VAL A 95 7.80 4.38 -6.68
CA VAL A 95 6.48 3.71 -6.75
C VAL A 95 5.67 4.11 -5.52
N ILE A 96 4.42 4.51 -5.71
CA ILE A 96 3.52 4.86 -4.61
C ILE A 96 2.25 4.02 -4.69
N GLY A 97 1.92 3.35 -3.58
CA GLY A 97 0.64 2.70 -3.36
C GLY A 97 -0.36 3.63 -2.66
N GLY A 98 -1.59 3.74 -3.16
CA GLY A 98 -2.66 4.45 -2.46
C GLY A 98 -3.29 5.63 -3.23
N ILE A 99 -4.01 6.52 -2.51
CA ILE A 99 -4.30 6.44 -1.07
C ILE A 99 -5.39 5.40 -0.84
N ASN A 100 -5.13 4.46 0.05
CA ASN A 100 -6.09 3.42 0.41
C ASN A 100 -7.22 3.94 1.28
N HIS A 101 -8.44 3.47 1.06
CA HIS A 101 -9.56 3.60 1.98
C HIS A 101 -9.48 2.49 3.03
N GLY A 102 -9.20 2.84 4.29
CA GLY A 102 -8.90 1.93 5.38
C GLY A 102 -7.40 1.84 5.69
N ASP A 103 -7.06 1.48 6.93
CA ASP A 103 -5.67 1.36 7.35
C ASP A 103 -5.01 0.06 6.86
N ASN A 104 -3.70 0.12 6.69
CA ASN A 104 -2.82 -0.98 6.41
C ASN A 104 -1.80 -1.18 7.54
N ALA A 105 -2.15 -0.75 8.76
CA ALA A 105 -1.34 -0.92 9.96
C ALA A 105 -1.40 -2.35 10.50
N SER A 106 -0.47 -2.71 11.38
CA SER A 106 -0.45 -4.03 12.01
C SER A 106 -0.46 -5.16 10.98
N VAL A 107 -1.17 -6.25 11.26
CA VAL A 107 -1.28 -7.42 10.38
C VAL A 107 -2.00 -7.12 9.04
N ASN A 108 -2.74 -6.01 8.93
CA ASN A 108 -3.37 -5.58 7.70
C ASN A 108 -2.34 -5.35 6.57
N THR A 109 -1.10 -5.01 6.92
CA THR A 109 0.04 -4.94 6.00
C THR A 109 0.15 -6.19 5.11
N HIS A 110 -0.13 -7.38 5.66
CA HIS A 110 0.00 -8.65 4.95
C HIS A 110 -1.14 -8.94 3.98
N TYR A 111 -2.31 -8.32 4.15
CA TYR A 111 -3.49 -8.51 3.29
C TYR A 111 -3.67 -7.40 2.27
N SER A 112 -2.99 -6.29 2.45
CA SER A 112 -3.16 -5.06 1.67
C SER A 112 -2.65 -5.17 0.24
N GLY A 113 -3.51 -4.87 -0.74
CA GLY A 113 -3.10 -4.69 -2.13
C GLY A 113 -2.28 -3.42 -2.35
N THR A 114 -2.55 -2.35 -1.61
CA THR A 114 -1.74 -1.12 -1.58
C THR A 114 -0.31 -1.39 -1.09
N MET A 115 -0.14 -2.23 -0.06
CA MET A 115 1.18 -2.70 0.33
C MET A 115 1.79 -3.62 -0.73
N GLY A 116 0.98 -4.43 -1.41
CA GLY A 116 1.41 -5.25 -2.55
C GLY A 116 2.06 -4.43 -3.66
N VAL A 117 1.48 -3.29 -4.04
CA VAL A 117 2.08 -2.30 -4.96
C VAL A 117 3.45 -1.85 -4.47
N THR A 118 3.51 -1.44 -3.21
CA THR A 118 4.70 -0.88 -2.59
C THR A 118 5.82 -1.90 -2.45
N LEU A 119 5.48 -3.13 -2.04
CA LEU A 119 6.41 -4.25 -1.94
C LEU A 119 6.92 -4.67 -3.32
N GLU A 120 6.07 -4.71 -4.37
CA GLU A 120 6.51 -5.03 -5.74
C GLU A 120 7.52 -3.98 -6.25
N GLY A 121 7.25 -2.69 -6.03
CA GLY A 121 8.22 -1.63 -6.34
C GLY A 121 9.54 -1.80 -5.58
N CYS A 122 9.47 -2.09 -4.29
CA CYS A 122 10.63 -2.34 -3.43
C CYS A 122 11.43 -3.57 -3.89
N MET A 123 10.78 -4.68 -4.29
CA MET A 123 11.42 -5.86 -4.88
C MET A 123 12.12 -5.57 -6.21
N LYS A 124 11.72 -4.52 -6.91
CA LYS A 124 12.44 -3.99 -8.09
C LYS A 124 13.52 -2.98 -7.73
N TYR A 125 13.82 -2.82 -6.44
CA TYR A 125 14.79 -1.85 -5.91
C TYR A 125 14.47 -0.40 -6.30
N ILE A 126 13.18 -0.07 -6.39
CA ILE A 126 12.67 1.28 -6.59
C ILE A 126 12.21 1.80 -5.24
N PRO A 127 12.58 3.03 -4.82
CA PRO A 127 12.05 3.64 -3.62
C PRO A 127 10.52 3.60 -3.63
N SER A 128 9.90 3.05 -2.57
CA SER A 128 8.45 2.79 -2.59
C SER A 128 7.78 3.19 -1.27
N VAL A 129 6.59 3.78 -1.36
CA VAL A 129 5.80 4.24 -0.20
C VAL A 129 4.34 3.89 -0.39
N ALA A 130 3.69 3.45 0.68
CA ALA A 130 2.24 3.28 0.76
C ALA A 130 1.63 4.39 1.61
N PHE A 131 0.48 4.93 1.16
CA PHE A 131 -0.35 5.87 1.91
C PHE A 131 -1.75 5.31 2.11
N SER A 132 -2.26 5.36 3.35
CA SER A 132 -3.57 4.84 3.73
C SER A 132 -4.26 5.79 4.71
N LEU A 133 -5.54 6.03 4.53
CA LEU A 133 -6.39 6.76 5.47
C LEU A 133 -7.26 5.76 6.24
N CYS A 134 -7.32 5.86 7.57
CA CYS A 134 -8.15 5.00 8.42
C CYS A 134 -9.66 5.29 8.28
N ASP A 135 -10.12 5.51 7.05
CA ASP A 135 -11.51 5.82 6.71
C ASP A 135 -11.96 4.94 5.54
N HIS A 136 -13.09 4.26 5.72
CA HIS A 136 -13.70 3.41 4.69
C HIS A 136 -14.82 4.12 3.91
N ASP A 137 -15.11 5.39 4.23
CA ASP A 137 -16.12 6.16 3.52
C ASP A 137 -15.65 6.41 2.07
N PRO A 138 -16.44 6.05 1.04
CA PRO A 138 -16.11 6.37 -0.35
C PRO A 138 -15.90 7.88 -0.59
N ASP A 139 -16.54 8.72 0.23
CA ASP A 139 -16.46 10.18 0.17
C ASP A 139 -15.43 10.79 1.14
N ALA A 140 -14.54 9.97 1.74
CA ALA A 140 -13.51 10.40 2.67
C ALA A 140 -12.74 11.64 2.17
N ASP A 141 -12.34 12.52 3.09
CA ASP A 141 -11.54 13.71 2.81
C ASP A 141 -10.05 13.43 3.02
N PHE A 142 -9.29 13.48 1.94
CA PHE A 142 -7.84 13.27 1.96
C PHE A 142 -7.04 14.57 2.11
N SER A 143 -7.68 15.74 2.19
CA SER A 143 -7.02 17.05 2.14
C SER A 143 -5.98 17.26 3.22
N LEU A 144 -6.26 16.80 4.44
CA LEU A 144 -5.36 16.93 5.59
C LEU A 144 -4.02 16.18 5.39
N MET A 145 -4.00 15.13 4.56
CA MET A 145 -2.82 14.33 4.27
C MET A 145 -1.77 15.05 3.41
N THR A 146 -2.19 16.06 2.63
CA THR A 146 -1.39 16.71 1.59
C THR A 146 0.01 17.11 2.05
N THR A 147 0.13 17.74 3.20
CA THR A 147 1.42 18.23 3.71
C THR A 147 2.40 17.10 3.97
N VAL A 148 1.95 16.01 4.63
CA VAL A 148 2.80 14.87 4.96
C VAL A 148 3.12 14.04 3.71
N VAL A 149 2.13 13.79 2.84
CA VAL A 149 2.31 13.08 1.57
C VAL A 149 3.39 13.77 0.72
N ARG A 150 3.27 15.08 0.51
CA ARG A 150 4.25 15.86 -0.27
C ARG A 150 5.63 15.89 0.38
N TYR A 151 5.70 16.06 1.69
CA TYR A 151 6.96 16.07 2.43
C TYR A 151 7.70 14.73 2.29
N VAL A 152 7.02 13.61 2.56
CA VAL A 152 7.64 12.28 2.47
C VAL A 152 8.04 11.96 1.03
N THR A 153 7.17 12.24 0.05
CA THR A 153 7.48 12.02 -1.36
C THR A 153 8.75 12.77 -1.78
N LYS A 154 8.87 14.05 -1.43
CA LYS A 154 10.08 14.83 -1.72
C LYS A 154 11.33 14.26 -1.04
N ARG A 155 11.23 13.92 0.26
CA ARG A 155 12.37 13.35 1.00
C ARG A 155 12.85 12.05 0.38
N VAL A 156 11.91 11.15 0.00
CA VAL A 156 12.26 9.88 -0.62
C VAL A 156 12.81 10.05 -2.04
N LEU A 157 12.33 11.02 -2.82
CA LEU A 157 12.91 11.37 -4.13
C LEU A 157 14.33 11.92 -4.01
N ASP A 158 14.60 12.75 -2.98
CA ASP A 158 15.89 13.41 -2.77
C ASP A 158 16.94 12.46 -2.15
N GLU A 159 16.56 11.61 -1.22
CA GLU A 159 17.48 10.80 -0.40
C GLU A 159 17.45 9.30 -0.72
N GLY A 160 16.38 8.84 -1.38
CA GLY A 160 16.12 7.41 -1.58
C GLY A 160 15.68 6.69 -0.30
N LEU A 161 15.61 5.36 -0.41
CA LEU A 161 15.43 4.45 0.73
C LEU A 161 16.48 3.35 0.65
N PRO A 162 16.89 2.75 1.79
CA PRO A 162 17.75 1.59 1.78
C PRO A 162 17.18 0.48 0.91
N VAL A 163 18.06 -0.27 0.23
CA VAL A 163 17.64 -1.39 -0.63
C VAL A 163 16.84 -2.39 0.18
N GLY A 164 15.67 -2.76 -0.34
CA GLY A 164 14.77 -3.71 0.31
C GLY A 164 13.88 -3.10 1.41
N VAL A 165 13.92 -1.77 1.59
CA VAL A 165 13.06 -1.05 2.55
C VAL A 165 12.05 -0.18 1.80
N CYS A 166 10.81 -0.19 2.26
CA CYS A 166 9.74 0.70 1.84
C CYS A 166 9.03 1.30 3.07
N LEU A 167 8.13 2.26 2.86
CA LEU A 167 7.41 2.90 3.95
C LEU A 167 5.92 2.57 3.86
N ASN A 168 5.34 2.16 4.99
CA ASN A 168 3.90 2.04 5.19
C ASN A 168 3.43 3.21 6.06
N ILE A 169 2.62 4.11 5.51
CA ILE A 169 2.21 5.34 6.17
C ILE A 169 0.70 5.38 6.28
N ASN A 170 0.22 5.41 7.52
CA ASN A 170 -1.18 5.39 7.84
C ASN A 170 -1.59 6.70 8.56
N PHE A 171 -2.76 7.21 8.21
CA PHE A 171 -3.29 8.47 8.69
C PHE A 171 -4.59 8.23 9.46
N PRO A 172 -4.70 8.73 10.70
CA PRO A 172 -5.95 8.67 11.46
C PRO A 172 -6.98 9.68 10.94
N VAL A 173 -8.25 9.40 11.18
CA VAL A 173 -9.36 10.36 10.93
C VAL A 173 -9.45 11.30 12.12
N VAL A 174 -8.96 12.52 11.95
CA VAL A 174 -8.93 13.57 12.97
C VAL A 174 -9.04 14.94 12.30
N GLU A 175 -9.48 15.96 13.05
CA GLU A 175 -9.46 17.34 12.56
C GLU A 175 -8.04 17.91 12.42
N LYS A 176 -7.11 17.42 13.26
CA LYS A 176 -5.71 17.82 13.27
C LYS A 176 -4.84 16.69 13.80
N TYR A 177 -3.73 16.38 13.13
CA TYR A 177 -2.76 15.40 13.61
C TYR A 177 -2.03 15.92 14.86
N ASN A 178 -1.83 15.06 15.84
CA ASN A 178 -0.97 15.32 17.01
C ASN A 178 0.53 15.30 16.67
N GLY A 179 0.86 14.90 15.45
CA GLY A 179 2.22 14.81 14.93
C GLY A 179 2.42 13.56 14.09
N VAL A 180 3.67 13.22 13.83
CA VAL A 180 4.10 12.04 13.09
C VAL A 180 4.93 11.16 14.01
N LYS A 181 4.66 9.86 14.07
CA LYS A 181 5.47 8.88 14.80
C LYS A 181 6.05 7.84 13.84
N VAL A 182 7.33 7.55 14.00
CA VAL A 182 7.96 6.38 13.39
C VAL A 182 7.73 5.21 14.32
N CYS A 183 7.11 4.17 13.80
CA CYS A 183 6.55 3.06 14.59
C CYS A 183 7.08 1.72 14.08
N ARG A 184 7.01 0.71 14.94
CA ARG A 184 6.99 -0.69 14.52
C ARG A 184 5.55 -1.17 14.30
N MET A 185 5.40 -2.25 13.56
CA MET A 185 4.13 -2.93 13.39
C MET A 185 3.61 -3.45 14.73
N THR A 186 2.33 -3.21 15.04
CA THR A 186 1.65 -3.72 16.24
C THR A 186 1.45 -5.23 16.13
N LYS A 187 1.62 -5.96 17.23
CA LYS A 187 1.23 -7.37 17.34
C LYS A 187 -0.27 -7.49 17.62
N GLY A 188 -0.91 -8.40 16.94
CA GLY A 188 -2.33 -8.65 17.09
C GLY A 188 -2.86 -9.56 16.00
N THR A 189 -4.14 -9.89 16.07
CA THR A 189 -4.82 -10.82 15.16
C THR A 189 -6.24 -10.34 14.86
N TRP A 190 -6.85 -10.90 13.83
CA TRP A 190 -8.27 -10.78 13.60
C TRP A 190 -9.01 -11.90 14.36
N ALA A 191 -10.13 -11.56 14.99
CA ALA A 191 -11.00 -12.49 15.72
C ALA A 191 -12.40 -12.48 15.11
N GLY A 192 -13.11 -13.64 15.20
CA GLY A 192 -14.47 -13.76 14.70
C GLY A 192 -14.61 -13.53 13.19
N GLU A 193 -13.67 -14.04 12.39
CA GLU A 193 -13.46 -13.69 11.00
C GLU A 193 -14.55 -14.16 10.03
N THR A 194 -15.50 -14.98 10.47
CA THR A 194 -16.56 -15.50 9.58
C THR A 194 -17.94 -15.39 10.21
N VAL A 195 -18.93 -14.97 9.40
CA VAL A 195 -20.35 -15.03 9.75
C VAL A 195 -21.06 -15.95 8.77
N ARG A 196 -21.71 -17.01 9.32
CA ARG A 196 -22.57 -17.90 8.54
C ARG A 196 -23.90 -17.26 8.29
N CYS A 197 -24.35 -17.29 7.03
CA CYS A 197 -25.66 -16.89 6.57
C CYS A 197 -26.32 -18.06 5.83
N VAL A 198 -27.65 -18.05 5.74
CA VAL A 198 -28.41 -19.05 4.99
C VAL A 198 -29.04 -18.38 3.78
N HIS A 199 -28.69 -18.88 2.59
CA HIS A 199 -29.29 -18.40 1.35
C HIS A 199 -30.75 -18.83 1.29
N PRO A 200 -31.68 -18.04 0.70
CA PRO A 200 -33.12 -18.42 0.58
C PRO A 200 -33.40 -19.79 -0.07
N ARG A 201 -32.44 -20.33 -0.83
CA ARG A 201 -32.51 -21.68 -1.42
C ARG A 201 -32.00 -22.80 -0.52
N GLY A 202 -31.68 -22.51 0.78
CA GLY A 202 -31.35 -23.50 1.80
C GLY A 202 -29.92 -23.97 1.87
N TYR A 203 -28.96 -23.29 1.21
CA TYR A 203 -27.52 -23.57 1.40
C TYR A 203 -26.83 -22.46 2.21
N ASP A 204 -25.77 -22.84 2.92
CA ASP A 204 -24.97 -21.91 3.68
C ASP A 204 -24.04 -21.10 2.79
N TYR A 205 -23.82 -19.85 3.17
CA TYR A 205 -22.73 -19.02 2.67
C TYR A 205 -22.12 -18.21 3.82
N PHE A 206 -20.90 -17.69 3.61
CA PHE A 206 -20.14 -17.04 4.66
C PHE A 206 -19.64 -15.68 4.19
N TRP A 207 -19.71 -14.71 5.09
CA TRP A 207 -19.02 -13.44 4.92
C TRP A 207 -17.71 -13.45 5.71
N MET A 208 -16.64 -12.94 5.09
CA MET A 208 -15.45 -12.57 5.82
C MET A 208 -15.74 -11.26 6.54
N VAL A 209 -15.56 -11.29 7.85
CA VAL A 209 -15.77 -10.17 8.77
C VAL A 209 -14.62 -10.18 9.79
N GLY A 210 -14.79 -9.61 10.93
CA GLY A 210 -13.86 -9.75 12.03
C GLY A 210 -13.62 -8.43 12.74
N LYS A 211 -13.00 -8.56 13.89
CA LYS A 211 -12.52 -7.43 14.68
C LYS A 211 -11.03 -7.62 14.94
N TYR A 212 -10.27 -6.59 14.64
CA TYR A 212 -8.85 -6.58 14.99
C TYR A 212 -8.69 -6.47 16.51
N GLU A 213 -7.87 -7.34 17.10
CA GLU A 213 -7.52 -7.37 18.51
C GLU A 213 -6.00 -7.24 18.65
N THR A 214 -5.56 -6.24 19.41
CA THR A 214 -4.13 -6.02 19.67
C THR A 214 -3.69 -6.77 20.92
N ASP A 215 -2.51 -7.42 20.87
CA ASP A 215 -1.87 -8.06 22.02
C ASP A 215 -1.14 -7.05 22.91
N GLU A 216 -0.95 -5.82 22.45
CA GLU A 216 -0.12 -4.80 23.10
C GLU A 216 -0.77 -3.40 23.05
N PRO A 217 -1.96 -3.24 23.69
CA PRO A 217 -2.76 -2.01 23.56
C PRO A 217 -2.08 -0.73 24.05
N ASP A 218 -1.12 -0.86 24.96
CA ASP A 218 -0.42 0.27 25.61
C ASP A 218 0.99 0.51 25.07
N ALA A 219 1.40 -0.22 24.01
CA ALA A 219 2.73 -0.09 23.43
C ALA A 219 2.82 1.16 22.53
N GLU A 220 3.35 2.26 23.07
CA GLU A 220 3.41 3.58 22.43
C GLU A 220 4.31 3.68 21.20
N ASP A 221 5.13 2.66 20.96
CA ASP A 221 6.04 2.55 19.83
C ASP A 221 5.41 1.88 18.61
N THR A 222 4.10 1.56 18.66
CA THR A 222 3.38 0.83 17.62
C THR A 222 2.53 1.73 16.73
N ASP A 223 2.30 1.29 15.48
CA ASP A 223 1.48 1.99 14.49
C ASP A 223 0.03 2.12 14.95
N ASN A 224 -0.57 1.06 15.49
CA ASN A 224 -1.95 1.08 15.94
C ASN A 224 -2.16 2.01 17.15
N TRP A 225 -1.20 2.05 18.09
CA TRP A 225 -1.25 3.01 19.19
C TRP A 225 -1.17 4.45 18.67
N ALA A 226 -0.24 4.73 17.75
CA ALA A 226 -0.08 6.06 17.17
C ALA A 226 -1.37 6.53 16.49
N LEU A 227 -2.00 5.68 15.68
CA LEU A 227 -3.25 5.99 14.99
C LEU A 227 -4.40 6.29 15.97
N ARG A 228 -4.57 5.44 17.01
CA ARG A 228 -5.59 5.67 18.05
C ARG A 228 -5.40 6.96 18.84
N HIS A 229 -4.17 7.48 18.88
CA HIS A 229 -3.84 8.72 19.57
C HIS A 229 -3.66 9.91 18.61
N GLY A 230 -4.18 9.83 17.39
CA GLY A 230 -4.23 10.95 16.44
C GLY A 230 -2.88 11.30 15.79
N TYR A 231 -1.90 10.38 15.81
CA TYR A 231 -0.63 10.55 15.12
C TYR A 231 -0.66 9.88 13.75
N VAL A 232 0.00 10.47 12.78
CA VAL A 232 0.36 9.78 11.54
C VAL A 232 1.42 8.73 11.88
N ALA A 233 1.18 7.48 11.51
CA ALA A 233 2.10 6.37 11.76
C ALA A 233 2.95 6.09 10.51
N ILE A 234 4.27 6.09 10.64
CA ILE A 234 5.22 5.68 9.61
C ILE A 234 5.92 4.41 10.07
N THR A 235 5.66 3.30 9.38
CA THR A 235 6.28 2.01 9.66
C THR A 235 7.24 1.64 8.52
N PRO A 236 8.56 1.72 8.73
CA PRO A 236 9.52 1.16 7.78
C PRO A 236 9.31 -0.34 7.65
N THR A 237 9.07 -0.80 6.44
CA THR A 237 8.76 -2.19 6.10
C THR A 237 9.82 -2.74 5.16
N GLN A 238 10.14 -4.04 5.24
CA GLN A 238 11.17 -4.66 4.43
C GLN A 238 10.63 -5.87 3.64
N ILE A 239 11.28 -6.15 2.52
CA ILE A 239 10.94 -7.31 1.67
C ILE A 239 11.57 -8.61 2.16
N ASP A 240 12.63 -8.54 2.95
CA ASP A 240 13.27 -9.71 3.55
C ASP A 240 12.51 -10.15 4.80
N VAL A 241 11.76 -11.22 4.69
CA VAL A 241 10.97 -11.83 5.77
C VAL A 241 11.73 -12.88 6.57
N THR A 242 13.05 -13.00 6.37
CA THR A 242 13.89 -13.98 7.04
C THR A 242 14.04 -13.67 8.53
N ASN A 243 13.76 -14.65 9.41
CA ASN A 243 14.06 -14.54 10.82
C ASN A 243 15.52 -14.98 11.08
N TYR A 244 16.45 -14.04 11.08
CA TYR A 244 17.88 -14.29 11.26
C TYR A 244 18.23 -14.97 12.60
N PRO A 245 17.66 -14.58 13.76
CA PRO A 245 17.87 -15.29 15.01
C PRO A 245 17.45 -16.77 14.93
N MET A 246 16.36 -17.10 14.21
CA MET A 246 15.92 -18.48 14.05
C MET A 246 16.86 -19.30 13.18
N ILE A 247 17.52 -18.69 12.18
CA ILE A 247 18.56 -19.37 11.39
C ILE A 247 19.65 -19.90 12.30
N GLU A 248 20.19 -19.09 13.22
CA GLU A 248 21.26 -19.51 14.12
C GLU A 248 20.81 -20.64 15.06
N LYS A 249 19.56 -20.58 15.53
CA LYS A 249 18.97 -21.68 16.32
C LYS A 249 18.84 -22.95 15.49
N MET A 250 18.37 -22.87 14.23
CA MET A 250 18.16 -24.05 13.39
C MET A 250 19.47 -24.72 12.95
N LYS A 251 20.59 -24.01 12.89
CA LYS A 251 21.92 -24.58 12.62
C LYS A 251 22.35 -25.63 13.66
N THR A 252 21.73 -25.62 14.87
CA THR A 252 22.01 -26.61 15.91
C THR A 252 21.12 -27.86 15.81
N TRP A 253 20.19 -27.90 14.86
CA TRP A 253 19.31 -29.05 14.66
C TRP A 253 20.01 -30.13 13.85
N GLU A 254 19.82 -31.39 14.25
CA GLU A 254 20.26 -32.56 13.48
C GLU A 254 19.14 -32.93 12.49
N PHE A 255 19.31 -32.55 11.21
CA PHE A 255 18.36 -32.92 10.17
C PHE A 255 18.63 -34.34 9.68
N PRO A 256 17.60 -35.22 9.63
CA PRO A 256 17.74 -36.54 9.02
C PRO A 256 17.87 -36.38 7.49
N VAL A 257 19.03 -36.74 6.93
CA VAL A 257 19.34 -36.81 5.50
C VAL A 257 19.76 -38.21 5.10
#